data_bef52deeeaf03874dedeaae7bfb209c1
#
_entry.id   bef52deeeaf03874dedeaae7bfb209c1
#
_cell.length_a   1.000
_cell.length_b   1.000
_cell.length_c   1.000
_cell.angle_alpha   90.00
_cell.angle_beta   90.00
_cell.angle_gamma   90.00
#
_symmetry.space_group_name_H-M   'P 1'
#
loop_
_entity.id
_entity.type
_entity.pdbx_description
1 polymer ?
#
loop_
_entity_poly.entity_id
_entity_poly.type
_entity_poly.pdbx_seq_one_letter_code
_entity_poly.pdbx_strand_id
1 'polypeptide(L)'
;MELAGLKRLLLVTSLGCGDSWQYLPERARAAFGHEVRLKSLAESWLQTSTLAWTILRPAGLQDGIATGAAVLSQGKEMHGLVRRADVAACGLRLLTDEATAGQIYAIGDPSLSRA
;
A
#
# COMPACT_ATOMS: atom_id res chain seq x y z
N MET A 1 -19.21 8.26 -4.02
CA MET A 1 -18.62 6.96 -3.66
C MET A 1 -19.46 6.19 -2.64
N GLU A 2 -20.20 6.87 -1.82
CA GLU A 2 -21.01 6.21 -0.79
C GLU A 2 -22.41 5.87 -1.26
N LEU A 3 -22.69 6.17 -2.52
CA LEU A 3 -24.00 5.92 -3.11
C LEU A 3 -24.17 4.44 -3.45
N ALA A 4 -25.42 4.01 -3.49
CA ALA A 4 -25.80 2.70 -4.01
C ALA A 4 -25.07 1.52 -3.37
N GLY A 5 -24.71 1.63 -2.10
CA GLY A 5 -24.08 0.52 -1.38
C GLY A 5 -22.58 0.39 -1.58
N LEU A 6 -21.94 1.31 -2.29
CA LEU A 6 -20.48 1.35 -2.37
C LEU A 6 -19.92 1.76 -1.02
N LYS A 7 -19.53 0.77 -0.21
CA LYS A 7 -19.08 1.01 1.15
C LYS A 7 -17.60 0.72 1.35
N ARG A 8 -17.02 -0.10 0.49
CA ARG A 8 -15.63 -0.51 0.61
C ARG A 8 -14.77 0.18 -0.45
N LEU A 9 -13.59 0.62 -0.06
CA LEU A 9 -12.62 1.19 -0.99
C LEU A 9 -11.23 0.77 -0.57
N LEU A 10 -10.47 0.21 -1.49
CA LEU A 10 -9.06 -0.06 -1.31
C LEU A 10 -8.27 1.00 -2.07
N LEU A 11 -7.40 1.73 -1.37
CA LEU A 11 -6.49 2.69 -1.99
C LEU A 11 -5.09 2.10 -1.96
N VAL A 12 -4.49 1.95 -3.13
CA VAL A 12 -3.11 1.48 -3.26
C VAL A 12 -2.21 2.69 -3.46
N THR A 13 -1.28 2.89 -2.54
CA THR A 13 -0.35 4.01 -2.58
C THR A 13 1.09 3.51 -2.73
N SER A 14 1.94 3.75 -1.75
CA SER A 14 3.30 3.21 -1.77
C SER A 14 3.93 3.33 -0.39
N LEU A 15 4.99 2.57 -0.16
CA LEU A 15 5.87 2.83 0.97
C LEU A 15 6.38 4.26 0.89
N GLY A 16 6.56 4.89 2.04
CA GLY A 16 6.93 6.29 2.14
C GLY A 16 5.76 7.22 2.40
N CYS A 17 4.53 6.76 2.17
CA CYS A 17 3.35 7.57 2.48
C CYS A 17 3.11 7.65 3.99
N GLY A 18 2.52 8.77 4.42
CA GLY A 18 2.12 8.96 5.81
C GLY A 18 3.28 8.75 6.77
N ASP A 19 3.05 7.97 7.81
CA ASP A 19 4.04 7.69 8.84
C ASP A 19 5.22 6.86 8.36
N SER A 20 5.13 6.22 7.21
CA SER A 20 6.25 5.48 6.63
C SER A 20 7.27 6.40 5.91
N TRP A 21 6.96 7.69 5.76
CA TRP A 21 7.88 8.66 5.18
C TRP A 21 9.24 8.65 5.91
N GLN A 22 9.23 8.46 7.21
CA GLN A 22 10.45 8.45 8.02
C GLN A 22 11.43 7.33 7.61
N TYR A 23 10.91 6.26 7.02
CA TYR A 23 11.75 5.13 6.60
C TYR A 23 12.20 5.22 5.15
N LEU A 24 11.72 6.23 4.40
CA LEU A 24 12.07 6.36 2.99
C LEU A 24 13.52 6.84 2.85
N PRO A 25 14.40 6.08 2.17
CA PRO A 25 15.79 6.51 1.98
C PRO A 25 15.87 7.84 1.24
N GLU A 26 16.90 8.61 1.53
CA GLU A 26 17.08 9.92 0.92
C GLU A 26 17.10 9.85 -0.60
N ARG A 27 17.75 8.83 -1.16
CA ARG A 27 17.77 8.62 -2.61
C ARG A 27 16.37 8.47 -3.17
N ALA A 28 15.51 7.72 -2.48
CA ALA A 28 14.12 7.52 -2.91
C ALA A 28 13.32 8.81 -2.76
N ARG A 29 13.56 9.59 -1.70
CA ARG A 29 12.91 10.89 -1.52
C ARG A 29 13.25 11.82 -2.66
N ALA A 30 14.50 11.83 -3.08
CA ALA A 30 14.93 12.66 -4.20
C ALA A 30 14.28 12.25 -5.50
N ALA A 31 14.14 10.94 -5.74
CA ALA A 31 13.60 10.42 -6.98
C ALA A 31 12.07 10.44 -7.02
N PHE A 32 11.39 10.12 -5.92
CA PHE A 32 9.96 9.86 -5.90
C PHE A 32 9.17 10.65 -4.85
N GLY A 33 9.85 11.53 -4.10
CA GLY A 33 9.21 12.21 -2.97
C GLY A 33 7.97 13.00 -3.33
N HIS A 34 7.95 13.61 -4.52
CA HIS A 34 6.80 14.39 -4.95
C HIS A 34 5.56 13.50 -5.13
N GLU A 35 5.70 12.38 -5.82
CA GLU A 35 4.59 11.45 -6.04
C GLU A 35 4.13 10.83 -4.73
N VAL A 36 5.06 10.50 -3.84
CA VAL A 36 4.73 9.94 -2.53
C VAL A 36 3.93 10.94 -1.72
N ARG A 37 4.31 12.21 -1.74
CA ARG A 37 3.57 13.25 -1.01
C ARG A 37 2.16 13.43 -1.55
N LEU A 38 1.98 13.37 -2.87
CA LEU A 38 0.65 13.44 -3.47
C LEU A 38 -0.20 12.26 -3.02
N LYS A 39 0.37 11.07 -2.97
CA LYS A 39 -0.33 9.89 -2.49
C LYS A 39 -0.66 10.00 -1.00
N SER A 40 0.21 10.61 -0.21
CA SER A 40 -0.06 10.88 1.21
C SER A 40 -1.26 11.79 1.40
N LEU A 41 -1.42 12.79 0.53
CA LEU A 41 -2.60 13.66 0.58
C LEU A 41 -3.88 12.88 0.28
N ALA A 42 -3.83 11.96 -0.68
CA ALA A 42 -4.96 11.10 -0.99
C ALA A 42 -5.32 10.21 0.20
N GLU A 43 -4.31 9.65 0.89
CA GLU A 43 -4.54 8.87 2.10
C GLU A 43 -5.22 9.70 3.19
N SER A 44 -4.74 10.93 3.41
CA SER A 44 -5.30 11.81 4.42
C SER A 44 -6.76 12.13 4.14
N TRP A 45 -7.08 12.42 2.89
CA TRP A 45 -8.45 12.70 2.48
C TRP A 45 -9.35 11.48 2.75
N LEU A 46 -8.88 10.30 2.36
CA LEU A 46 -9.65 9.07 2.51
C LEU A 46 -9.95 8.76 3.97
N GLN A 47 -8.97 8.97 4.85
CA GLN A 47 -9.13 8.69 6.28
C GLN A 47 -10.17 9.58 6.97
N THR A 48 -10.49 10.72 6.37
CA THR A 48 -11.52 11.61 6.90
C THR A 48 -12.88 11.36 6.25
N SER A 49 -12.98 10.43 5.32
CA SER A 49 -14.24 10.10 4.65
C SER A 49 -15.04 9.12 5.49
N THR A 50 -16.30 8.92 5.09
CA THR A 50 -17.19 7.95 5.73
C THR A 50 -17.09 6.56 5.10
N LEU A 51 -16.22 6.38 4.11
CA LEU A 51 -16.02 5.10 3.45
C LEU A 51 -15.34 4.09 4.37
N ALA A 52 -15.67 2.83 4.22
CA ALA A 52 -14.94 1.75 4.87
C ALA A 52 -13.67 1.48 4.04
N TRP A 53 -12.65 2.29 4.28
CA TRP A 53 -11.43 2.28 3.50
C TRP A 53 -10.40 1.31 4.06
N THR A 54 -9.53 0.83 3.16
CA THR A 54 -8.29 0.13 3.51
C THR A 54 -7.19 0.71 2.63
N ILE A 55 -6.02 0.93 3.19
CA ILE A 55 -4.88 1.47 2.45
C ILE A 55 -3.80 0.40 2.35
N LEU A 56 -3.26 0.21 1.15
CA LEU A 56 -2.19 -0.73 0.89
C LEU A 56 -0.99 0.03 0.31
N ARG A 57 0.15 -0.07 1.00
CA ARG A 57 1.40 0.61 0.63
C ARG A 57 2.41 -0.41 0.13
N PRO A 58 2.51 -0.65 -1.17
CA PRO A 58 3.47 -1.62 -1.69
C PRO A 58 4.91 -1.10 -1.68
N ALA A 59 5.83 -2.03 -1.53
CA ALA A 59 7.26 -1.82 -1.77
C ALA A 59 7.50 -1.59 -3.27
N GLY A 60 8.76 -1.58 -3.71
CA GLY A 60 9.08 -1.37 -5.12
C GLY A 60 8.36 -2.36 -6.01
N LEU A 61 7.56 -1.86 -6.95
CA LEU A 61 6.75 -2.69 -7.82
C LEU A 61 7.60 -3.35 -8.91
N GLN A 62 7.32 -4.60 -9.17
CA GLN A 62 8.03 -5.39 -10.17
C GLN A 62 7.03 -6.17 -11.01
N ASP A 63 7.29 -6.25 -12.30
CA ASP A 63 6.51 -7.10 -13.19
C ASP A 63 6.98 -8.55 -13.10
N GLY A 64 6.11 -9.46 -13.43
CA GLY A 64 6.41 -10.89 -13.45
C GLY A 64 5.30 -11.71 -12.84
N ILE A 65 5.52 -13.01 -12.80
CA ILE A 65 4.56 -13.96 -12.25
C ILE A 65 4.50 -13.77 -10.73
N ALA A 66 3.31 -13.85 -10.16
CA ALA A 66 3.14 -13.79 -8.72
C ALA A 66 3.98 -14.87 -8.02
N THR A 67 4.64 -14.50 -6.93
CA THR A 67 5.47 -15.46 -6.19
C THR A 67 4.66 -16.21 -5.13
N GLY A 68 3.56 -15.61 -4.68
CA GLY A 68 2.78 -16.16 -3.57
C GLY A 68 3.44 -15.97 -2.20
N ALA A 69 4.58 -15.26 -2.15
CA ALA A 69 5.34 -15.08 -0.91
C ALA A 69 5.29 -13.65 -0.37
N ALA A 70 4.44 -12.80 -0.92
CA ALA A 70 4.28 -11.44 -0.42
C ALA A 70 3.65 -11.46 0.98
N VAL A 71 4.14 -10.58 1.85
CA VAL A 71 3.65 -10.49 3.22
C VAL A 71 3.11 -9.10 3.51
N LEU A 72 2.06 -9.05 4.31
CA LEU A 72 1.47 -7.82 4.81
C LEU A 72 2.03 -7.51 6.19
N SER A 73 2.22 -6.23 6.48
CA SER A 73 2.63 -5.82 7.82
C SER A 73 2.02 -4.47 8.17
N GLN A 74 1.97 -4.18 9.46
CA GLN A 74 1.49 -2.90 9.97
C GLN A 74 2.48 -2.35 10.98
N GLY A 75 2.71 -1.03 10.90
CA GLY A 75 3.50 -0.33 11.89
C GLY A 75 4.97 -0.70 11.95
N LYS A 76 5.50 -1.31 10.89
CA LYS A 76 6.91 -1.71 10.81
C LYS A 76 7.58 -1.09 9.60
N GLU A 77 8.88 -0.86 9.73
CA GLU A 77 9.68 -0.47 8.59
C GLU A 77 9.72 -1.62 7.59
N MET A 78 9.52 -1.29 6.31
CA MET A 78 9.56 -2.28 5.24
C MET A 78 10.25 -1.67 4.03
N HIS A 79 11.06 -2.47 3.36
CA HIS A 79 11.76 -2.11 2.14
C HIS A 79 11.70 -3.28 1.17
N GLY A 80 12.24 -3.12 -0.03
CA GLY A 80 12.38 -4.20 -0.98
C GLY A 80 11.44 -4.09 -2.16
N LEU A 81 11.00 -5.23 -2.65
CA LEU A 81 10.25 -5.36 -3.88
C LEU A 81 8.99 -6.19 -3.65
N VAL A 82 8.05 -6.06 -4.56
CA VAL A 82 6.85 -6.90 -4.60
C VAL A 82 6.34 -6.97 -6.04
N ARG A 83 5.83 -8.12 -6.44
CA ARG A 83 5.22 -8.27 -7.77
C ARG A 83 3.86 -7.60 -7.80
N ARG A 84 3.57 -6.90 -8.91
CA ARG A 84 2.24 -6.29 -9.08
C ARG A 84 1.13 -7.31 -8.97
N ALA A 85 1.36 -8.54 -9.46
CA ALA A 85 0.37 -9.61 -9.39
C ALA A 85 0.06 -9.99 -7.94
N ASP A 86 1.07 -9.99 -7.05
CA ASP A 86 0.86 -10.27 -5.63
C ASP A 86 0.13 -9.12 -4.94
N VAL A 87 0.42 -7.87 -5.31
CA VAL A 87 -0.31 -6.72 -4.79
C VAL A 87 -1.79 -6.83 -5.15
N ALA A 88 -2.08 -7.19 -6.39
CA ALA A 88 -3.46 -7.35 -6.83
C ALA A 88 -4.19 -8.46 -6.07
N ALA A 89 -3.54 -9.60 -5.88
CA ALA A 89 -4.15 -10.72 -5.16
C ALA A 89 -4.40 -10.38 -3.69
N CYS A 90 -3.43 -9.76 -3.02
CA CYS A 90 -3.58 -9.36 -1.63
C CYS A 90 -4.60 -8.24 -1.49
N GLY A 91 -4.59 -7.29 -2.42
CA GLY A 91 -5.57 -6.20 -2.42
C GLY A 91 -6.99 -6.71 -2.52
N LEU A 92 -7.23 -7.69 -3.37
CA LEU A 92 -8.56 -8.28 -3.49
C LEU A 92 -9.00 -8.94 -2.20
N ARG A 93 -8.10 -9.67 -1.53
CA ARG A 93 -8.42 -10.28 -0.24
C ARG A 93 -8.74 -9.22 0.82
N LEU A 94 -7.96 -8.14 0.88
CA LEU A 94 -8.21 -7.05 1.82
C LEU A 94 -9.57 -6.40 1.54
N LEU A 95 -9.87 -6.16 0.28
CA LEU A 95 -11.12 -5.50 -0.10
C LEU A 95 -12.34 -6.29 0.32
N THR A 96 -12.26 -7.61 0.32
CA THR A 96 -13.37 -8.49 0.68
C THR A 96 -13.40 -8.85 2.17
N ASP A 97 -12.44 -8.38 2.96
CA ASP A 97 -12.36 -8.65 4.40
C ASP A 97 -12.73 -7.39 5.18
N GLU A 98 -13.92 -7.38 5.75
CA GLU A 98 -14.42 -6.22 6.49
C GLU A 98 -13.57 -5.87 7.71
N ALA A 99 -12.84 -6.84 8.26
CA ALA A 99 -11.97 -6.60 9.41
C ALA A 99 -10.82 -5.65 9.07
N THR A 100 -10.52 -5.45 7.79
CA THR A 100 -9.45 -4.54 7.35
C THR A 100 -9.92 -3.10 7.19
N ALA A 101 -11.19 -2.80 7.40
CA ALA A 101 -11.70 -1.45 7.29
C ALA A 101 -11.01 -0.54 8.31
N GLY A 102 -10.56 0.62 7.85
CA GLY A 102 -9.85 1.57 8.69
C GLY A 102 -8.39 1.17 8.97
N GLN A 103 -7.85 0.20 8.24
CA GLN A 103 -6.50 -0.30 8.47
C GLN A 103 -5.56 0.07 7.32
N ILE A 104 -4.29 0.22 7.66
CA ILE A 104 -3.23 0.53 6.71
C ILE A 104 -2.21 -0.60 6.76
N TYR A 105 -1.90 -1.15 5.58
CA TYR A 105 -0.95 -2.25 5.44
C TYR A 105 0.18 -1.88 4.50
N ALA A 106 1.37 -2.37 4.81
CA ALA A 106 2.48 -2.42 3.86
C ALA A 106 2.56 -3.82 3.27
N ILE A 107 3.03 -3.94 2.04
CA ILE A 107 3.22 -5.24 1.40
C ILE A 107 4.58 -5.28 0.71
N GLY A 108 5.32 -6.34 0.98
CA GLY A 108 6.61 -6.60 0.37
C GLY A 108 6.83 -8.10 0.27
N ASP A 109 7.79 -8.49 -0.55
CA ASP A 109 8.08 -9.91 -0.78
C ASP A 109 9.53 -10.20 -0.40
N PRO A 110 9.76 -10.88 0.74
CA PRO A 110 11.12 -11.15 1.19
C PRO A 110 11.86 -12.15 0.29
N SER A 111 11.16 -12.84 -0.59
CA SER A 111 11.80 -13.75 -1.54
C SER A 111 12.43 -13.03 -2.74
N LEU A 112 12.11 -11.75 -2.95
CA LEU A 112 12.67 -10.95 -4.02
C LEU A 112 13.86 -10.15 -3.52
N SER A 113 14.87 -10.03 -4.36
CA SER A 113 16.10 -9.32 -4.01
C SER A 113 16.33 -8.15 -4.97
N ARG A 114 16.92 -7.07 -4.43
CA ARG A 114 17.33 -5.93 -5.24
C ARG A 114 18.69 -6.12 -5.89
N ALA A 115 19.37 -7.14 -5.57
CA ALA A 115 20.78 -7.37 -5.93
C ALA A 115 21.26 -6.82 -7.28
#